data_a170459b6caef16f306c4d39a8d30337
#
_entry.id   a170459b6caef16f306c4d39a8d30337
#
_cell.length_a   1.000
_cell.length_b   1.000
_cell.length_c   1.000
_cell.angle_alpha   90.00
_cell.angle_beta   90.00
_cell.angle_gamma   90.00
#
_symmetry.space_group_name_H-M   'P 1'
#
loop_
_entity.id
_entity.type
_entity.pdbx_description
1 polymer ?
#
loop_
_entity_poly.entity_id
_entity_poly.type
_entity_poly.pdbx_seq_one_letter_code
_entity_poly.pdbx_strand_id
1 'polypeptide(L)'
;MIGRHTRFVRSICCGALIAACAHLAGAQASEYFSDWPKGTSPQEIGKALAEHFVTSPHQYTATIHYSEAVSWYGALTFAQLTHDDALRTELIHKFEPLMPGGAEAARRPIRHHVDDSVFGIVPLEIAIQTKDPKYLAEGKGWADRQWENPQPDGLSGETRFWVDDMYMLTILQLEAYRATGDRTYLDRDAKEMVAYLDKLQQPNGLFYHAPDVPFFWGRGDGWFAAGMAEMLRDLPSDHPQRARILEGYRLMMAGLLKYQGKDGMWRELIDHDEAWPETSSSAMFSFALITG
;
A
#
# COMPACT_ATOMS: atom_id res chain seq x y z
N MET A 1 -10.10 -41.86 49.44
CA MET A 1 -10.65 -40.56 49.12
C MET A 1 -9.58 -39.50 49.32
N ILE A 2 -8.65 -39.38 48.39
CA ILE A 2 -7.68 -38.25 48.31
C ILE A 2 -7.31 -38.11 46.83
N GLY A 3 -7.53 -36.99 46.27
CA GLY A 3 -7.02 -36.71 44.93
C GLY A 3 -7.97 -35.95 43.97
N ARG A 4 -8.30 -34.67 44.26
CA ARG A 4 -8.99 -33.80 43.28
C ARG A 4 -8.67 -32.30 43.40
N HIS A 5 -7.58 -31.87 44.03
CA HIS A 5 -7.31 -30.44 44.21
C HIS A 5 -6.02 -29.87 43.53
N THR A 6 -5.29 -30.66 42.76
CA THR A 6 -3.98 -30.21 42.23
C THR A 6 -3.97 -29.81 40.77
N ARG A 7 -5.11 -29.83 40.05
CA ARG A 7 -5.17 -29.47 38.62
C ARG A 7 -5.68 -28.04 38.31
N PHE A 8 -6.24 -27.36 39.31
CA PHE A 8 -6.86 -26.02 39.06
C PHE A 8 -5.88 -24.85 39.21
N VAL A 9 -4.78 -25.03 39.95
CA VAL A 9 -3.84 -23.91 40.22
C VAL A 9 -2.85 -23.67 39.04
N ARG A 10 -2.55 -24.69 38.24
CA ARG A 10 -1.59 -24.53 37.11
C ARG A 10 -2.15 -23.79 35.89
N SER A 11 -3.46 -23.83 35.66
CA SER A 11 -4.08 -23.12 34.53
C SER A 11 -4.27 -21.62 34.76
N ILE A 12 -4.38 -21.17 35.99
CA ILE A 12 -4.55 -19.75 36.33
C ILE A 12 -3.22 -18.98 36.21
N CYS A 13 -2.09 -19.61 36.54
CA CYS A 13 -0.78 -18.96 36.44
C CYS A 13 -0.32 -18.74 34.98
N CYS A 14 -0.62 -19.67 34.06
CA CYS A 14 -0.28 -19.48 32.64
C CYS A 14 -1.10 -18.40 31.96
N GLY A 15 -2.39 -18.28 32.29
CA GLY A 15 -3.25 -17.25 31.73
C GLY A 15 -2.88 -15.82 32.19
N ALA A 16 -2.45 -15.69 33.46
CA ALA A 16 -2.01 -14.40 34.00
C ALA A 16 -0.66 -13.93 33.43
N LEU A 17 0.26 -14.88 33.16
CA LEU A 17 1.54 -14.55 32.53
C LEU A 17 1.40 -14.13 31.07
N ILE A 18 0.53 -14.77 30.28
CA ILE A 18 0.26 -14.40 28.88
C ILE A 18 -0.44 -13.02 28.82
N ALA A 19 -1.38 -12.75 29.71
CA ALA A 19 -2.04 -11.45 29.80
C ALA A 19 -1.08 -10.33 30.23
N ALA A 20 -0.14 -10.60 31.15
CA ALA A 20 0.88 -9.65 31.57
C ALA A 20 1.89 -9.34 30.45
N CYS A 21 2.31 -10.36 29.69
CA CYS A 21 3.21 -10.15 28.53
C CYS A 21 2.53 -9.35 27.42
N ALA A 22 1.24 -9.57 27.14
CA ALA A 22 0.50 -8.81 26.15
C ALA A 22 0.29 -7.32 26.56
N HIS A 23 0.10 -7.07 27.86
CA HIS A 23 0.00 -5.69 28.38
C HIS A 23 1.34 -4.95 28.40
N LEU A 24 2.45 -5.66 28.66
CA LEU A 24 3.79 -5.08 28.61
C LEU A 24 4.22 -4.77 27.17
N ALA A 25 3.91 -5.64 26.21
CA ALA A 25 4.19 -5.37 24.80
C ALA A 25 3.36 -4.18 24.26
N GLY A 26 2.09 -4.07 24.66
CA GLY A 26 1.23 -2.93 24.27
C GLY A 26 1.69 -1.62 24.91
N ALA A 27 2.15 -1.63 26.16
CA ALA A 27 2.68 -0.43 26.82
C ALA A 27 4.00 0.04 26.21
N GLN A 28 4.89 -0.90 25.83
CA GLN A 28 6.16 -0.57 25.17
C GLN A 28 5.94 0.01 23.75
N ALA A 29 5.00 -0.56 22.98
CA ALA A 29 4.65 -0.02 21.67
C ALA A 29 4.09 1.41 21.74
N SER A 30 3.33 1.76 22.79
CA SER A 30 2.79 3.12 22.97
C SER A 30 3.87 4.16 23.28
N GLU A 31 4.97 3.75 23.94
CA GLU A 31 6.07 4.66 24.28
C GLU A 31 6.89 5.08 23.04
N TYR A 32 7.07 4.20 22.07
CA TYR A 32 7.79 4.51 20.80
C TYR A 32 6.96 5.40 19.84
N PHE A 33 5.64 5.44 20.00
CA PHE A 33 4.72 6.20 19.15
C PHE A 33 4.06 7.37 19.87
N SER A 34 4.60 7.79 21.02
CA SER A 34 4.21 8.97 21.78
C SER A 34 5.38 9.97 21.83
N ASP A 35 5.11 11.16 22.30
CA ASP A 35 6.11 12.22 22.54
C ASP A 35 6.87 12.69 21.30
N TRP A 36 6.16 12.80 20.18
CA TRP A 36 6.71 13.38 18.97
C TRP A 36 7.12 14.85 19.18
N PRO A 37 8.30 15.29 18.72
CA PRO A 37 8.61 16.70 18.68
C PRO A 37 7.52 17.48 17.93
N LYS A 38 7.26 18.72 18.36
CA LYS A 38 6.24 19.56 17.73
C LYS A 38 6.47 19.65 16.21
N GLY A 39 5.43 19.40 15.43
CA GLY A 39 5.46 19.43 13.97
C GLY A 39 5.94 18.12 13.33
N THR A 40 6.19 17.05 14.09
CA THR A 40 6.72 15.78 13.55
C THR A 40 5.84 14.57 13.83
N SER A 41 4.71 14.75 14.50
CA SER A 41 3.77 13.64 14.68
C SER A 41 3.16 13.21 13.34
N PRO A 42 2.79 11.93 13.18
CA PRO A 42 2.10 11.46 11.97
C PRO A 42 0.86 12.28 11.61
N GLN A 43 0.10 12.73 12.62
CA GLN A 43 -1.06 13.59 12.40
C GLN A 43 -0.70 14.97 11.88
N GLU A 44 0.32 15.62 12.45
CA GLU A 44 0.75 16.96 12.01
C GLU A 44 1.32 16.92 10.61
N ILE A 45 2.19 15.92 10.31
CA ILE A 45 2.79 15.76 8.98
C ILE A 45 1.72 15.36 7.96
N GLY A 46 0.88 14.39 8.27
CA GLY A 46 -0.19 13.93 7.37
C GLY A 46 -1.17 15.05 7.04
N LYS A 47 -1.54 15.87 8.05
CA LYS A 47 -2.38 17.05 7.82
C LYS A 47 -1.72 18.07 6.92
N ALA A 48 -0.47 18.44 7.19
CA ALA A 48 0.26 19.40 6.38
C ALA A 48 0.41 18.95 4.91
N LEU A 49 0.69 17.66 4.69
CA LEU A 49 0.79 17.09 3.35
C LEU A 49 -0.57 17.09 2.62
N ALA A 50 -1.65 16.69 3.27
CA ALA A 50 -2.97 16.64 2.68
C ALA A 50 -3.53 18.05 2.37
N GLU A 51 -3.36 19.02 3.25
CA GLU A 51 -3.72 20.43 3.04
C GLU A 51 -2.88 21.06 1.91
N HIS A 52 -1.58 20.76 1.85
CA HIS A 52 -0.73 21.18 0.76
C HIS A 52 -1.21 20.58 -0.58
N PHE A 53 -1.52 19.29 -0.59
CA PHE A 53 -2.00 18.61 -1.79
C PHE A 53 -3.31 19.22 -2.31
N VAL A 54 -4.29 19.46 -1.45
CA VAL A 54 -5.61 19.97 -1.87
C VAL A 54 -5.52 21.39 -2.45
N THR A 55 -4.61 22.20 -1.93
CA THR A 55 -4.41 23.59 -2.39
C THR A 55 -3.44 23.72 -3.58
N SER A 56 -2.65 22.70 -3.86
CA SER A 56 -1.69 22.71 -4.97
C SER A 56 -2.38 22.55 -6.33
N PRO A 57 -1.87 23.19 -7.40
CA PRO A 57 -2.32 22.89 -8.77
C PRO A 57 -1.96 21.45 -9.15
N HIS A 58 -2.55 20.95 -10.23
CA HIS A 58 -2.14 19.68 -10.81
C HIS A 58 -0.65 19.67 -11.17
N GLN A 59 0.01 18.55 -10.87
CA GLN A 59 1.46 18.40 -11.06
C GLN A 59 1.87 18.58 -12.53
N TYR A 60 1.06 18.07 -13.44
CA TYR A 60 1.27 18.21 -14.89
C TYR A 60 0.07 18.84 -15.55
N THR A 61 0.32 19.67 -16.56
CA THR A 61 -0.74 20.39 -17.26
C THR A 61 -1.55 19.51 -18.22
N ALA A 62 -0.94 18.45 -18.73
CA ALA A 62 -1.55 17.61 -19.77
C ALA A 62 -2.36 16.43 -19.23
N THR A 63 -1.90 15.79 -18.14
CA THR A 63 -2.54 14.58 -17.61
C THR A 63 -2.31 14.46 -16.12
N ILE A 64 -3.21 13.75 -15.43
CA ILE A 64 -3.00 13.34 -14.04
C ILE A 64 -1.99 12.18 -14.03
N HIS A 65 -0.92 12.35 -13.28
CA HIS A 65 0.16 11.37 -13.17
C HIS A 65 -0.06 10.44 -11.97
N TYR A 66 0.55 9.23 -11.98
CA TYR A 66 0.41 8.27 -10.89
C TYR A 66 0.75 8.87 -9.53
N SER A 67 1.79 9.70 -9.45
CA SER A 67 2.20 10.34 -8.19
C SER A 67 1.11 11.24 -7.61
N GLU A 68 0.35 11.91 -8.44
CA GLU A 68 -0.79 12.72 -8.02
C GLU A 68 -1.96 11.85 -7.58
N ALA A 69 -2.28 10.78 -8.30
CA ALA A 69 -3.33 9.83 -7.93
C ALA A 69 -3.05 9.17 -6.56
N VAL A 70 -1.80 8.74 -6.32
CA VAL A 70 -1.38 8.15 -5.04
C VAL A 70 -1.40 9.18 -3.91
N SER A 71 -0.98 10.42 -4.17
CA SER A 71 -1.08 11.50 -3.18
C SER A 71 -2.53 11.80 -2.81
N TRP A 72 -3.43 11.77 -3.78
CA TRP A 72 -4.87 11.95 -3.56
C TRP A 72 -5.46 10.84 -2.69
N TYR A 73 -5.14 9.61 -3.04
CA TYR A 73 -5.52 8.44 -2.26
C TYR A 73 -5.05 8.55 -0.80
N GLY A 74 -3.77 8.88 -0.60
CA GLY A 74 -3.21 9.08 0.74
C GLY A 74 -3.91 10.20 1.52
N ALA A 75 -4.23 11.33 0.86
CA ALA A 75 -4.95 12.44 1.50
C ALA A 75 -6.40 12.08 1.86
N LEU A 76 -7.12 11.34 1.01
CA LEU A 76 -8.47 10.83 1.29
C LEU A 76 -8.46 9.83 2.46
N THR A 77 -7.51 8.91 2.47
CA THR A 77 -7.31 7.95 3.57
C THR A 77 -6.99 8.68 4.88
N PHE A 78 -6.13 9.71 4.83
CA PHE A 78 -5.83 10.54 6.00
C PHE A 78 -7.08 11.26 6.53
N ALA A 79 -7.87 11.89 5.65
CA ALA A 79 -9.11 12.56 6.01
C ALA A 79 -10.11 11.59 6.68
N GLN A 80 -10.20 10.35 6.17
CA GLN A 80 -11.03 9.30 6.76
C GLN A 80 -10.55 8.90 8.17
N LEU A 81 -9.25 8.61 8.32
CA LEU A 81 -8.66 8.16 9.58
C LEU A 81 -8.73 9.22 10.68
N THR A 82 -8.68 10.51 10.32
CA THR A 82 -8.75 11.64 11.23
C THR A 82 -10.17 12.21 11.40
N HIS A 83 -11.17 11.65 10.69
CA HIS A 83 -12.54 12.14 10.65
C HIS A 83 -12.64 13.62 10.20
N ASP A 84 -11.74 14.06 9.31
CA ASP A 84 -11.73 15.41 8.74
C ASP A 84 -12.65 15.49 7.53
N ASP A 85 -13.95 15.68 7.78
CA ASP A 85 -14.98 15.77 6.74
C ASP A 85 -14.81 17.00 5.84
N ALA A 86 -14.22 18.07 6.34
CA ALA A 86 -13.95 19.28 5.55
C ALA A 86 -12.86 19.00 4.50
N LEU A 87 -11.73 18.44 4.92
CA LEU A 87 -10.66 18.05 4.02
C LEU A 87 -11.13 17.02 2.97
N ARG A 88 -11.92 16.02 3.41
CA ARG A 88 -12.52 15.04 2.48
C ARG A 88 -13.37 15.73 1.41
N THR A 89 -14.21 16.69 1.81
CA THR A 89 -15.06 17.42 0.87
C THR A 89 -14.23 18.20 -0.13
N GLU A 90 -13.18 18.89 0.29
CA GLU A 90 -12.28 19.63 -0.59
C GLU A 90 -11.54 18.71 -1.57
N LEU A 91 -11.08 17.54 -1.13
CA LEU A 91 -10.46 16.53 -1.99
C LEU A 91 -11.42 15.99 -3.05
N ILE A 92 -12.69 15.77 -2.69
CA ILE A 92 -13.74 15.36 -3.64
C ILE A 92 -14.02 16.48 -4.65
N HIS A 93 -14.18 17.72 -4.19
CA HIS A 93 -14.40 18.87 -5.08
C HIS A 93 -13.24 19.07 -6.06
N LYS A 94 -11.98 18.84 -5.61
CA LYS A 94 -10.81 18.86 -6.49
C LYS A 94 -10.89 17.79 -7.58
N PHE A 95 -11.47 16.61 -7.27
CA PHE A 95 -11.59 15.51 -8.22
C PHE A 95 -12.76 15.64 -9.20
N GLU A 96 -13.87 16.27 -8.81
CA GLU A 96 -15.09 16.34 -9.63
C GLU A 96 -14.88 16.85 -11.07
N PRO A 97 -14.03 17.86 -11.33
CA PRO A 97 -13.75 18.31 -12.69
C PRO A 97 -13.14 17.25 -13.60
N LEU A 98 -12.50 16.22 -13.03
CA LEU A 98 -11.89 15.11 -13.76
C LEU A 98 -12.87 13.99 -14.10
N MET A 99 -14.08 13.98 -13.54
CA MET A 99 -15.10 12.99 -13.87
C MET A 99 -15.52 13.10 -15.36
N PRO A 100 -16.06 12.02 -15.98
CA PRO A 100 -16.53 12.06 -17.35
C PRO A 100 -17.51 13.25 -17.59
N GLY A 101 -17.19 14.08 -18.56
CA GLY A 101 -17.96 15.30 -18.87
C GLY A 101 -17.62 16.51 -18.00
N GLY A 102 -16.74 16.39 -17.03
CA GLY A 102 -16.26 17.51 -16.21
C GLY A 102 -15.33 18.46 -16.98
N ALA A 103 -15.08 19.62 -16.41
CA ALA A 103 -14.31 20.70 -17.07
C ALA A 103 -12.85 20.30 -17.35
N GLU A 104 -12.30 19.37 -16.59
CA GLU A 104 -10.92 18.88 -16.72
C GLU A 104 -10.84 17.41 -17.17
N ALA A 105 -11.93 16.84 -17.67
CA ALA A 105 -11.97 15.44 -18.11
C ALA A 105 -10.89 15.08 -19.15
N ALA A 106 -10.42 16.06 -19.93
CA ALA A 106 -9.33 15.89 -20.90
C ALA A 106 -7.96 15.60 -20.25
N ARG A 107 -7.81 15.86 -18.95
CA ARG A 107 -6.58 15.53 -18.19
C ARG A 107 -6.52 14.08 -17.68
N ARG A 108 -7.59 13.32 -17.89
CA ARG A 108 -7.62 11.91 -17.49
C ARG A 108 -6.57 11.12 -18.28
N PRO A 109 -5.85 10.20 -17.63
CA PRO A 109 -4.92 9.31 -18.33
C PRO A 109 -5.67 8.48 -19.39
N ILE A 110 -4.99 8.09 -20.47
CA ILE A 110 -5.65 7.39 -21.59
C ILE A 110 -4.95 6.08 -21.98
N ARG A 111 -3.69 5.89 -21.60
CA ARG A 111 -2.93 4.69 -21.98
C ARG A 111 -3.39 3.47 -21.18
N HIS A 112 -3.29 2.28 -21.78
CA HIS A 112 -3.30 1.00 -21.04
C HIS A 112 -1.90 0.78 -20.45
N HIS A 113 -1.69 1.32 -19.26
CA HIS A 113 -0.41 1.32 -18.57
C HIS A 113 -0.64 1.48 -17.07
N VAL A 114 0.12 0.79 -16.26
CA VAL A 114 -0.03 0.77 -14.80
C VAL A 114 -0.06 2.19 -14.19
N ASP A 115 0.82 3.10 -14.66
CA ASP A 115 0.88 4.48 -14.18
C ASP A 115 -0.36 5.31 -14.53
N ASP A 116 -1.04 4.96 -15.60
CA ASP A 116 -2.27 5.61 -16.01
C ASP A 116 -3.48 4.97 -15.32
N SER A 117 -3.50 3.64 -15.24
CA SER A 117 -4.64 2.88 -14.71
C SER A 117 -4.83 3.09 -13.21
N VAL A 118 -3.76 3.34 -12.45
CA VAL A 118 -3.81 3.65 -11.02
C VAL A 118 -4.67 4.89 -10.69
N PHE A 119 -4.95 5.75 -11.65
CA PHE A 119 -5.92 6.85 -11.50
C PHE A 119 -7.25 6.39 -10.90
N GLY A 120 -7.67 5.16 -11.21
CA GLY A 120 -8.92 4.58 -10.73
C GLY A 120 -9.02 4.41 -9.21
N ILE A 121 -7.90 4.46 -8.46
CA ILE A 121 -7.95 4.35 -6.99
C ILE A 121 -8.68 5.54 -6.36
N VAL A 122 -8.57 6.73 -6.96
CA VAL A 122 -9.19 7.94 -6.40
C VAL A 122 -10.71 7.85 -6.40
N PRO A 123 -11.39 7.60 -7.54
CA PRO A 123 -12.84 7.43 -7.52
C PRO A 123 -13.29 6.20 -6.71
N LEU A 124 -12.50 5.10 -6.62
CA LEU A 124 -12.84 3.97 -5.77
C LEU A 124 -12.82 4.35 -4.29
N GLU A 125 -11.79 5.04 -3.83
CA GLU A 125 -11.70 5.50 -2.44
C GLU A 125 -12.83 6.50 -2.11
N ILE A 126 -13.16 7.44 -3.02
CA ILE A 126 -14.31 8.32 -2.86
C ILE A 126 -15.61 7.49 -2.76
N ALA A 127 -15.78 6.46 -3.59
CA ALA A 127 -16.94 5.58 -3.54
C ALA A 127 -17.03 4.80 -2.21
N ILE A 128 -15.90 4.31 -1.70
CA ILE A 128 -15.83 3.63 -0.41
C ILE A 128 -16.29 4.54 0.72
N GLN A 129 -15.85 5.79 0.72
CA GLN A 129 -16.15 6.76 1.77
C GLN A 129 -17.58 7.35 1.67
N THR A 130 -18.08 7.57 0.45
CA THR A 130 -19.35 8.28 0.21
C THR A 130 -20.52 7.37 -0.14
N LYS A 131 -20.24 6.15 -0.61
CA LYS A 131 -21.23 5.20 -1.19
C LYS A 131 -21.91 5.74 -2.45
N ASP A 132 -21.32 6.74 -3.12
CA ASP A 132 -21.86 7.30 -4.35
C ASP A 132 -21.56 6.38 -5.55
N PRO A 133 -22.58 5.84 -6.22
CA PRO A 133 -22.40 4.88 -7.33
C PRO A 133 -21.69 5.46 -8.56
N LYS A 134 -21.70 6.77 -8.74
CA LYS A 134 -21.00 7.41 -9.89
C LYS A 134 -19.50 7.21 -9.81
N TYR A 135 -18.91 7.35 -8.60
CA TYR A 135 -17.49 7.13 -8.40
C TYR A 135 -17.14 5.64 -8.44
N LEU A 136 -18.03 4.77 -7.91
CA LEU A 136 -17.85 3.33 -8.02
C LEU A 136 -17.79 2.86 -9.48
N ALA A 137 -18.72 3.33 -10.32
CA ALA A 137 -18.74 2.97 -11.74
C ALA A 137 -17.47 3.44 -12.47
N GLU A 138 -17.01 4.65 -12.17
CA GLU A 138 -15.79 5.20 -12.73
C GLU A 138 -14.56 4.40 -12.34
N GLY A 139 -14.32 4.20 -11.05
CA GLY A 139 -13.14 3.50 -10.56
C GLY A 139 -13.10 2.02 -10.93
N LYS A 140 -14.29 1.36 -10.89
CA LYS A 140 -14.44 -0.02 -11.35
C LYS A 140 -14.06 -0.18 -12.83
N GLY A 141 -14.44 0.79 -13.68
CA GLY A 141 -14.05 0.79 -15.09
C GLY A 141 -12.53 0.77 -15.29
N TRP A 142 -11.77 1.48 -14.44
CA TRP A 142 -10.30 1.44 -14.47
C TRP A 142 -9.73 0.10 -14.04
N ALA A 143 -10.27 -0.51 -12.97
CA ALA A 143 -9.83 -1.81 -12.51
C ALA A 143 -10.14 -2.93 -13.51
N ASP A 144 -11.32 -2.90 -14.15
CA ASP A 144 -11.69 -3.87 -15.18
C ASP A 144 -10.77 -3.76 -16.40
N ARG A 145 -10.43 -2.53 -16.80
CA ARG A 145 -9.55 -2.26 -17.95
C ARG A 145 -8.18 -2.92 -17.85
N GLN A 146 -7.60 -3.04 -16.66
CA GLN A 146 -6.32 -3.71 -16.46
C GLN A 146 -6.35 -5.18 -16.89
N TRP A 147 -7.51 -5.82 -16.88
CA TRP A 147 -7.72 -7.22 -17.29
C TRP A 147 -8.62 -7.38 -18.52
N GLU A 148 -8.87 -6.31 -19.27
CA GLU A 148 -9.66 -6.38 -20.50
C GLU A 148 -9.02 -7.29 -21.55
N ASN A 149 -7.68 -7.28 -21.65
CA ASN A 149 -6.91 -8.11 -22.57
C ASN A 149 -5.78 -8.84 -21.79
N PRO A 150 -6.12 -9.86 -20.98
CA PRO A 150 -5.13 -10.55 -20.17
C PRO A 150 -4.14 -11.32 -21.03
N GLN A 151 -2.92 -11.52 -20.52
CA GLN A 151 -1.91 -12.37 -21.14
C GLN A 151 -2.36 -13.84 -21.16
N PRO A 152 -1.77 -14.72 -22.01
CA PRO A 152 -2.17 -16.13 -22.10
C PRO A 152 -2.07 -16.91 -20.78
N ASP A 153 -1.20 -16.49 -19.88
CA ASP A 153 -1.07 -17.03 -18.53
C ASP A 153 -2.09 -16.45 -17.53
N GLY A 154 -2.91 -15.49 -17.97
CA GLY A 154 -3.96 -14.84 -17.19
C GLY A 154 -3.48 -13.71 -16.30
N LEU A 155 -2.25 -13.22 -16.48
CA LEU A 155 -1.77 -11.98 -15.89
C LEU A 155 -2.38 -10.77 -16.61
N SER A 156 -2.27 -9.59 -16.01
CA SER A 156 -2.75 -8.35 -16.61
C SER A 156 -2.12 -8.09 -17.97
N GLY A 157 -2.86 -7.48 -18.88
CA GLY A 157 -2.31 -6.95 -20.14
C GLY A 157 -1.29 -5.83 -19.92
N GLU A 158 -1.27 -5.24 -18.73
CA GLU A 158 -0.34 -4.17 -18.34
C GLU A 158 0.95 -4.70 -17.66
N THR A 159 1.08 -6.01 -17.43
CA THR A 159 2.24 -6.65 -16.78
C THR A 159 3.51 -6.48 -17.62
N ARG A 160 4.54 -5.87 -17.03
CA ARG A 160 5.86 -5.64 -17.66
C ARG A 160 7.00 -6.33 -16.91
N PHE A 161 6.75 -6.79 -15.69
CA PHE A 161 7.75 -7.22 -14.71
C PHE A 161 8.76 -6.12 -14.37
N TRP A 162 8.28 -4.90 -14.21
CA TRP A 162 9.02 -3.83 -13.55
C TRP A 162 8.59 -3.76 -12.08
N VAL A 163 9.53 -3.60 -11.19
CA VAL A 163 9.31 -3.73 -9.74
C VAL A 163 8.21 -2.79 -9.21
N ASP A 164 8.09 -1.61 -9.78
CA ASP A 164 7.13 -0.58 -9.39
C ASP A 164 5.69 -0.87 -9.85
N ASP A 165 5.50 -1.76 -10.84
CA ASP A 165 4.17 -2.17 -11.29
C ASP A 165 3.31 -2.71 -10.13
N MET A 166 3.96 -3.35 -9.16
CA MET A 166 3.26 -4.08 -8.09
C MET A 166 2.50 -3.22 -7.10
N TYR A 167 2.80 -1.94 -6.96
CA TYR A 167 1.89 -1.06 -6.24
C TYR A 167 0.71 -0.64 -7.11
N MET A 168 1.00 -0.22 -8.36
CA MET A 168 -0.01 0.36 -9.24
C MET A 168 -1.09 -0.65 -9.66
N LEU A 169 -0.69 -1.90 -9.91
CA LEU A 169 -1.63 -3.00 -10.16
C LEU A 169 -2.40 -3.34 -8.87
N THR A 170 -1.67 -3.60 -7.80
CA THR A 170 -2.22 -4.10 -6.55
C THR A 170 -3.22 -3.14 -5.94
N ILE A 171 -2.87 -1.88 -5.74
CA ILE A 171 -3.75 -0.95 -5.04
C ILE A 171 -5.07 -0.72 -5.80
N LEU A 172 -5.05 -0.67 -7.12
CA LEU A 172 -6.26 -0.51 -7.90
C LEU A 172 -7.20 -1.72 -7.79
N GLN A 173 -6.64 -2.94 -7.82
CA GLN A 173 -7.41 -4.16 -7.67
C GLN A 173 -7.96 -4.32 -6.26
N LEU A 174 -7.16 -4.00 -5.24
CA LEU A 174 -7.60 -4.03 -3.84
C LEU A 174 -8.71 -3.01 -3.58
N GLU A 175 -8.59 -1.78 -4.09
CA GLU A 175 -9.65 -0.77 -3.96
C GLU A 175 -10.95 -1.22 -4.65
N ALA A 176 -10.86 -1.86 -5.82
CA ALA A 176 -12.03 -2.45 -6.46
C ALA A 176 -12.64 -3.58 -5.63
N TYR A 177 -11.82 -4.43 -5.02
CA TYR A 177 -12.29 -5.45 -4.07
C TYR A 177 -12.93 -4.82 -2.83
N ARG A 178 -12.31 -3.84 -2.20
CA ARG A 178 -12.81 -3.11 -1.02
C ARG A 178 -14.16 -2.44 -1.29
N ALA A 179 -14.31 -1.87 -2.49
CA ALA A 179 -15.52 -1.18 -2.90
C ALA A 179 -16.69 -2.11 -3.26
N THR A 180 -16.40 -3.32 -3.81
CA THR A 180 -17.42 -4.21 -4.38
C THR A 180 -17.62 -5.51 -3.61
N GLY A 181 -16.61 -5.99 -2.88
CA GLY A 181 -16.58 -7.33 -2.30
C GLY A 181 -16.36 -8.46 -3.33
N ASP A 182 -16.12 -8.14 -4.61
CA ASP A 182 -15.89 -9.12 -5.66
C ASP A 182 -14.46 -9.69 -5.58
N ARG A 183 -14.35 -10.95 -5.20
CA ARG A 183 -13.08 -11.66 -5.03
C ARG A 183 -12.27 -11.80 -6.32
N THR A 184 -12.88 -11.64 -7.48
CA THR A 184 -12.18 -11.69 -8.77
C THR A 184 -11.00 -10.71 -8.81
N TYR A 185 -11.20 -9.50 -8.25
CA TYR A 185 -10.13 -8.49 -8.17
C TYR A 185 -8.96 -8.98 -7.30
N LEU A 186 -9.28 -9.51 -6.13
CA LEU A 186 -8.27 -10.01 -5.18
C LEU A 186 -7.53 -11.23 -5.71
N ASP A 187 -8.28 -12.21 -6.29
CA ASP A 187 -7.72 -13.49 -6.72
C ASP A 187 -6.75 -13.31 -7.91
N ARG A 188 -7.10 -12.45 -8.88
CA ARG A 188 -6.22 -12.17 -10.04
C ARG A 188 -4.98 -11.38 -9.65
N ASP A 189 -5.11 -10.43 -8.75
CA ASP A 189 -4.01 -9.62 -8.25
C ASP A 189 -3.04 -10.43 -7.37
N ALA A 190 -3.55 -11.34 -6.52
CA ALA A 190 -2.70 -12.26 -5.76
C ALA A 190 -1.87 -13.18 -6.66
N LYS A 191 -2.42 -13.60 -7.80
CA LYS A 191 -1.69 -14.37 -8.82
C LYS A 191 -0.60 -13.52 -9.47
N GLU A 192 -0.91 -12.27 -9.80
CA GLU A 192 0.04 -11.27 -10.33
C GLU A 192 1.22 -11.07 -9.37
N MET A 193 0.92 -10.80 -8.09
CA MET A 193 1.92 -10.63 -7.04
C MET A 193 2.87 -11.82 -6.94
N VAL A 194 2.37 -13.05 -7.00
CA VAL A 194 3.22 -14.24 -6.96
C VAL A 194 4.11 -14.34 -8.19
N ALA A 195 3.59 -14.01 -9.38
CA ALA A 195 4.39 -14.03 -10.61
C ALA A 195 5.58 -13.05 -10.53
N TYR A 196 5.36 -11.85 -9.97
CA TYR A 196 6.43 -10.87 -9.75
C TYR A 196 7.42 -11.31 -8.66
N LEU A 197 6.94 -11.90 -7.56
CA LEU A 197 7.79 -12.48 -6.53
C LEU A 197 8.74 -13.54 -7.11
N ASP A 198 8.20 -14.45 -7.91
CA ASP A 198 8.98 -15.54 -8.50
C ASP A 198 9.95 -15.05 -9.60
N LYS A 199 9.63 -13.93 -10.23
CA LYS A 199 10.43 -13.37 -11.32
C LYS A 199 11.54 -12.44 -10.86
N LEU A 200 11.30 -11.62 -9.84
CA LEU A 200 12.18 -10.49 -9.49
C LEU A 200 12.87 -10.62 -8.14
N GLN A 201 12.26 -11.30 -7.15
CA GLN A 201 12.83 -11.37 -5.81
C GLN A 201 14.15 -12.16 -5.78
N GLN A 202 15.15 -11.59 -5.13
CA GLN A 202 16.48 -12.16 -5.02
C GLN A 202 16.68 -12.81 -3.62
N PRO A 203 17.70 -13.68 -3.45
CA PRO A 203 17.95 -14.37 -2.18
C PRO A 203 18.23 -13.43 -0.99
N ASN A 204 18.63 -12.18 -1.23
CA ASN A 204 18.80 -11.15 -0.20
C ASN A 204 17.48 -10.50 0.23
N GLY A 205 16.37 -10.86 -0.41
CA GLY A 205 15.02 -10.34 -0.15
C GLY A 205 14.62 -9.14 -0.99
N LEU A 206 15.57 -8.47 -1.64
CA LEU A 206 15.33 -7.32 -2.51
C LEU A 206 14.90 -7.75 -3.90
N PHE A 207 14.44 -6.80 -4.70
CA PHE A 207 13.94 -7.06 -6.05
C PHE A 207 14.82 -6.39 -7.10
N TYR A 208 15.12 -7.12 -8.17
CA TYR A 208 15.66 -6.47 -9.36
C TYR A 208 14.61 -5.53 -9.96
N HIS A 209 15.06 -4.39 -10.49
CA HIS A 209 14.17 -3.42 -11.13
C HIS A 209 13.34 -4.03 -12.26
N ALA A 210 13.98 -4.88 -13.08
CA ALA A 210 13.35 -5.71 -14.11
C ALA A 210 14.19 -6.97 -14.31
N PRO A 211 13.73 -8.00 -15.05
CA PRO A 211 14.46 -9.25 -15.22
C PRO A 211 15.87 -9.10 -15.81
N ASP A 212 16.09 -8.07 -16.62
CA ASP A 212 17.34 -7.72 -17.28
C ASP A 212 18.02 -6.47 -16.69
N VAL A 213 17.49 -5.93 -15.58
CA VAL A 213 18.02 -4.75 -14.88
C VAL A 213 18.33 -5.09 -13.42
N PRO A 214 19.53 -5.68 -13.14
CA PRO A 214 19.88 -6.26 -11.85
C PRO A 214 20.33 -5.20 -10.82
N PHE A 215 19.52 -4.19 -10.59
CA PHE A 215 19.73 -3.13 -9.60
C PHE A 215 18.59 -3.11 -8.58
N PHE A 216 18.93 -2.91 -7.31
CA PHE A 216 17.97 -2.77 -6.21
C PHE A 216 17.63 -1.30 -6.00
N TRP A 217 16.69 -0.82 -6.81
CA TRP A 217 16.26 0.58 -6.78
C TRP A 217 15.30 0.85 -5.63
N GLY A 218 15.71 1.73 -4.70
CA GLY A 218 14.99 1.98 -3.45
C GLY A 218 13.53 2.34 -3.64
N ARG A 219 13.19 3.28 -4.51
CA ARG A 219 11.80 3.65 -4.76
C ARG A 219 10.99 2.52 -5.42
N GLY A 220 11.60 1.76 -6.31
CA GLY A 220 10.97 0.61 -6.95
C GLY A 220 10.62 -0.48 -5.94
N ASP A 221 11.60 -0.88 -5.13
CA ASP A 221 11.40 -1.83 -4.02
C ASP A 221 10.39 -1.29 -3.00
N GLY A 222 10.35 0.03 -2.78
CA GLY A 222 9.37 0.69 -1.94
C GLY A 222 7.94 0.48 -2.42
N TRP A 223 7.70 0.61 -3.72
CA TRP A 223 6.40 0.31 -4.32
C TRP A 223 6.01 -1.16 -4.13
N PHE A 224 6.94 -2.08 -4.34
CA PHE A 224 6.67 -3.50 -4.13
C PHE A 224 6.34 -3.81 -2.65
N ALA A 225 7.13 -3.27 -1.72
CA ALA A 225 6.91 -3.43 -0.28
C ALA A 225 5.52 -2.92 0.14
N ALA A 226 5.15 -1.73 -0.31
CA ALA A 226 3.85 -1.14 -0.02
C ALA A 226 2.70 -1.96 -0.63
N GLY A 227 2.84 -2.44 -1.87
CA GLY A 227 1.86 -3.31 -2.52
C GLY A 227 1.65 -4.63 -1.77
N MET A 228 2.73 -5.31 -1.35
CA MET A 228 2.61 -6.54 -0.55
C MET A 228 1.94 -6.28 0.80
N ALA A 229 2.29 -5.19 1.47
CA ALA A 229 1.69 -4.85 2.76
C ALA A 229 0.19 -4.57 2.62
N GLU A 230 -0.23 -3.82 1.61
CA GLU A 230 -1.65 -3.59 1.30
C GLU A 230 -2.39 -4.90 0.99
N MET A 231 -1.80 -5.77 0.15
CA MET A 231 -2.42 -7.04 -0.19
C MET A 231 -2.60 -7.94 1.04
N LEU A 232 -1.61 -8.04 1.92
CA LEU A 232 -1.68 -8.90 3.10
C LEU A 232 -2.75 -8.47 4.12
N ARG A 233 -3.19 -7.21 4.09
CA ARG A 233 -4.31 -6.72 4.92
C ARG A 233 -5.65 -7.31 4.48
N ASP A 234 -5.85 -7.50 3.18
CA ASP A 234 -7.13 -7.94 2.61
C ASP A 234 -7.16 -9.42 2.25
N LEU A 235 -5.99 -10.01 2.02
CA LEU A 235 -5.90 -11.40 1.59
C LEU A 235 -6.31 -12.36 2.72
N PRO A 236 -7.37 -13.16 2.56
CA PRO A 236 -7.83 -14.10 3.58
C PRO A 236 -6.72 -15.09 4.02
N SER A 237 -6.77 -15.51 5.27
CA SER A 237 -5.76 -16.43 5.84
C SER A 237 -5.69 -17.78 5.13
N ASP A 238 -6.77 -18.21 4.50
CA ASP A 238 -6.92 -19.46 3.75
C ASP A 238 -6.73 -19.28 2.23
N HIS A 239 -6.38 -18.08 1.76
CA HIS A 239 -6.18 -17.84 0.34
C HIS A 239 -4.95 -18.62 -0.18
N PRO A 240 -5.05 -19.33 -1.34
CA PRO A 240 -3.98 -20.21 -1.83
C PRO A 240 -2.62 -19.53 -2.01
N GLN A 241 -2.59 -18.25 -2.39
CA GLN A 241 -1.35 -17.50 -2.62
C GLN A 241 -0.78 -16.84 -1.36
N ARG A 242 -1.54 -16.79 -0.25
CA ARG A 242 -1.13 -16.04 0.95
C ARG A 242 0.21 -16.51 1.52
N ALA A 243 0.44 -17.82 1.59
CA ALA A 243 1.67 -18.36 2.16
C ALA A 243 2.90 -17.88 1.38
N ARG A 244 2.85 -17.91 0.04
CA ARG A 244 3.95 -17.45 -0.83
C ARG A 244 4.18 -15.94 -0.72
N ILE A 245 3.10 -15.16 -0.68
CA ILE A 245 3.21 -13.69 -0.56
C ILE A 245 3.79 -13.31 0.80
N LEU A 246 3.32 -13.94 1.88
CA LEU A 246 3.84 -13.69 3.23
C LEU A 246 5.31 -14.10 3.39
N GLU A 247 5.73 -15.20 2.74
CA GLU A 247 7.14 -15.60 2.68
C GLU A 247 7.99 -14.52 1.99
N GLY A 248 7.57 -14.06 0.81
CA GLY A 248 8.25 -13.00 0.06
C GLY A 248 8.34 -11.70 0.84
N TYR A 249 7.24 -11.30 1.47
CA TYR A 249 7.19 -10.14 2.34
C TYR A 249 8.20 -10.24 3.51
N ARG A 250 8.19 -11.34 4.25
CA ARG A 250 9.11 -11.55 5.38
C ARG A 250 10.57 -11.54 4.96
N LEU A 251 10.88 -12.16 3.82
CA LEU A 251 12.22 -12.16 3.26
C LEU A 251 12.66 -10.73 2.90
N MET A 252 11.77 -9.94 2.29
CA MET A 252 12.03 -8.54 1.96
C MET A 252 12.26 -7.70 3.21
N MET A 253 11.36 -7.77 4.20
CA MET A 253 11.50 -6.99 5.45
C MET A 253 12.81 -7.32 6.18
N ALA A 254 13.19 -8.61 6.24
CA ALA A 254 14.46 -9.02 6.81
C ALA A 254 15.68 -8.52 6.01
N GLY A 255 15.55 -8.43 4.68
CA GLY A 255 16.56 -7.84 3.79
C GLY A 255 16.71 -6.34 4.04
N LEU A 256 15.60 -5.60 4.02
CA LEU A 256 15.58 -4.14 4.21
C LEU A 256 16.23 -3.72 5.53
N LEU A 257 15.98 -4.44 6.64
CA LEU A 257 16.60 -4.13 7.93
C LEU A 257 18.14 -4.23 7.93
N LYS A 258 18.73 -5.03 7.03
CA LYS A 258 20.20 -5.13 6.88
C LYS A 258 20.80 -3.94 6.15
N TYR A 259 20.03 -3.28 5.29
CA TYR A 259 20.47 -2.17 4.46
C TYR A 259 20.00 -0.81 4.97
N GLN A 260 19.33 -0.76 6.12
CA GLN A 260 18.97 0.52 6.74
C GLN A 260 20.22 1.27 7.22
N GLY A 261 20.37 2.49 6.76
CA GLY A 261 21.49 3.34 7.16
C GLY A 261 21.42 3.71 8.65
N LYS A 262 22.57 4.12 9.23
CA LYS A 262 22.64 4.57 10.64
C LYS A 262 21.78 5.79 10.93
N ASP A 263 21.42 6.54 9.89
CA ASP A 263 20.50 7.68 9.90
C ASP A 263 19.01 7.25 9.88
N GLY A 264 18.72 5.95 9.83
CA GLY A 264 17.38 5.39 9.73
C GLY A 264 16.81 5.39 8.32
N MET A 265 17.52 5.92 7.34
CA MET A 265 17.07 6.03 5.96
C MET A 265 17.60 4.87 5.09
N TRP A 266 16.89 4.58 4.00
CA TRP A 266 17.38 3.72 2.92
C TRP A 266 17.93 4.56 1.77
N ARG A 267 18.73 3.93 0.93
CA ARG A 267 19.43 4.57 -0.19
C ARG A 267 18.67 4.39 -1.51
N GLU A 268 18.97 5.27 -2.48
CA GLU A 268 18.42 5.16 -3.86
C GLU A 268 18.78 3.81 -4.51
N LEU A 269 20.01 3.35 -4.33
CA LEU A 269 20.42 1.95 -4.55
C LEU A 269 20.60 1.32 -3.18
N ILE A 270 19.72 0.37 -2.85
CA ILE A 270 19.56 -0.11 -1.46
C ILE A 270 20.84 -0.75 -0.91
N ASP A 271 21.58 -1.48 -1.75
CA ASP A 271 22.80 -2.20 -1.40
C ASP A 271 24.09 -1.37 -1.58
N HIS A 272 23.96 -0.05 -1.77
CA HIS A 272 25.06 0.90 -1.98
C HIS A 272 25.02 2.00 -0.92
N ASP A 273 25.83 1.87 0.13
CA ASP A 273 25.89 2.82 1.25
C ASP A 273 26.25 4.25 0.81
N GLU A 274 27.02 4.39 -0.30
CA GLU A 274 27.42 5.66 -0.88
C GLU A 274 26.33 6.37 -1.68
N ALA A 275 25.23 5.68 -2.04
CA ALA A 275 24.09 6.32 -2.69
C ALA A 275 23.39 7.30 -1.73
N TRP A 276 22.72 8.30 -2.26
CA TRP A 276 22.01 9.28 -1.43
C TRP A 276 20.82 8.68 -0.69
N PRO A 277 20.48 9.22 0.51
CA PRO A 277 19.27 8.83 1.22
C PRO A 277 18.02 9.14 0.39
N GLU A 278 17.14 8.15 0.23
CA GLU A 278 15.95 8.28 -0.60
C GLU A 278 14.70 8.35 0.30
N THR A 279 14.00 9.48 0.27
CA THR A 279 12.89 9.77 1.20
C THR A 279 11.67 8.94 0.90
N SER A 280 11.30 8.77 -0.38
CA SER A 280 10.07 8.07 -0.74
C SER A 280 10.14 6.58 -0.43
N SER A 281 11.28 5.93 -0.71
CA SER A 281 11.50 4.53 -0.35
C SER A 281 11.48 4.33 1.17
N SER A 282 12.13 5.23 1.91
CA SER A 282 12.17 5.17 3.37
C SER A 282 10.76 5.27 3.98
N ALA A 283 9.90 6.13 3.42
CA ALA A 283 8.50 6.22 3.84
C ALA A 283 7.71 4.95 3.50
N MET A 284 7.86 4.41 2.29
CA MET A 284 7.17 3.19 1.85
C MET A 284 7.64 1.95 2.61
N PHE A 285 8.94 1.81 2.88
CA PHE A 285 9.45 0.72 3.70
C PHE A 285 8.97 0.80 5.15
N SER A 286 8.92 2.01 5.72
CA SER A 286 8.37 2.23 7.06
C SER A 286 6.88 1.86 7.11
N PHE A 287 6.10 2.26 6.10
CA PHE A 287 4.71 1.85 5.96
C PHE A 287 4.58 0.32 5.89
N ALA A 288 5.37 -0.33 5.04
CA ALA A 288 5.33 -1.78 4.89
C ALA A 288 5.69 -2.52 6.19
N LEU A 289 6.76 -2.09 6.88
CA LEU A 289 7.21 -2.69 8.15
C LEU A 289 6.17 -2.56 9.29
N ILE A 290 5.35 -1.51 9.27
CA ILE A 290 4.31 -1.28 10.30
C ILE A 290 3.01 -2.00 9.93
N THR A 291 2.68 -2.11 8.66
CA THR A 291 1.35 -2.52 8.18
C THR A 291 1.24 -4.03 7.93
N GLY A 292 2.27 -4.65 7.37
CA GLY A 292 2.26 -6.04 6.88
C GLY A 292 2.61 -7.15 7.90
#